data_e97352747738aad1a589c57287210ba2
#
_entry.id   e97352747738aad1a589c57287210ba2
#
_cell.length_a   1.000
_cell.length_b   1.000
_cell.length_c   1.000
_cell.angle_alpha   90.00
_cell.angle_beta   90.00
_cell.angle_gamma   90.00
#
_symmetry.space_group_name_H-M   'P 1'
#
loop_
_entity.id
_entity.type
_entity.pdbx_description
1 polymer ?
#
loop_
_entity_poly.entity_id
_entity_poly.type
_entity_poly.pdbx_seq_one_letter_code
_entity_poly.pdbx_strand_id
1 'polypeptide(L)'
;MTVCTGNICRSPMGEIILRHFFNERGLGDQVNVESSGVSDEEWSHPIDPRAVRVLRERGYGDEIPRDHFAHRISREEIDRTDLFLPMTASHMRALLRMLPSGKRAEVHMYRSFDPNLPKPKPGREDQIDLVDPWYGGKHEFEVAIDQIEEVAPYIVDWVAKQL
;
A
#
# COMPACT_ATOMS: atom_id res chain seq x y z
N MET A 1 3.34 0.46 -6.41
CA MET A 1 2.03 -0.22 -6.19
C MET A 1 1.94 -0.71 -4.77
N THR A 2 0.90 -0.33 -4.04
CA THR A 2 0.59 -0.84 -2.71
C THR A 2 -0.22 -2.14 -2.79
N VAL A 3 0.06 -3.12 -1.92
CA VAL A 3 -0.53 -4.46 -2.04
C VAL A 3 -0.96 -5.00 -0.68
N CYS A 4 -2.23 -5.43 -0.58
CA CYS A 4 -2.77 -6.14 0.59
C CYS A 4 -3.49 -7.43 0.17
N THR A 5 -4.37 -7.98 0.99
CA THR A 5 -5.10 -9.22 0.64
C THR A 5 -6.18 -8.95 -0.40
N GLY A 6 -7.22 -8.22 -0.02
CA GLY A 6 -8.44 -8.05 -0.81
C GLY A 6 -8.56 -6.73 -1.57
N ASN A 7 -7.62 -5.80 -1.41
CA ASN A 7 -7.64 -4.49 -2.09
C ASN A 7 -8.85 -3.61 -1.75
N ILE A 8 -9.34 -3.68 -0.51
CA ILE A 8 -10.46 -2.84 -0.03
C ILE A 8 -10.12 -1.94 1.15
N CYS A 9 -9.06 -2.22 1.91
CA CYS A 9 -8.67 -1.45 3.09
C CYS A 9 -7.26 -0.85 2.98
N ARG A 10 -6.24 -1.61 3.33
CA ARG A 10 -4.85 -1.12 3.49
C ARG A 10 -4.23 -0.62 2.20
N SER A 11 -4.32 -1.38 1.12
CA SER A 11 -3.70 -0.97 -0.14
C SER A 11 -4.38 0.25 -0.77
N PRO A 12 -5.72 0.39 -0.79
CA PRO A 12 -6.34 1.64 -1.25
C PRO A 12 -5.98 2.85 -0.39
N MET A 13 -5.94 2.71 0.95
CA MET A 13 -5.49 3.79 1.82
C MET A 13 -4.05 4.19 1.51
N GLY A 14 -3.17 3.21 1.33
CA GLY A 14 -1.78 3.46 0.95
C GLY A 14 -1.64 4.16 -0.39
N GLU A 15 -2.41 3.76 -1.39
CA GLU A 15 -2.44 4.40 -2.71
C GLU A 15 -2.82 5.88 -2.60
N ILE A 16 -3.94 6.16 -1.93
CA ILE A 16 -4.50 7.52 -1.82
C ILE A 16 -3.52 8.43 -1.07
N ILE A 17 -3.00 7.98 0.05
CA ILE A 17 -2.08 8.75 0.89
C ILE A 17 -0.75 8.99 0.18
N LEU A 18 -0.17 7.96 -0.45
CA LEU A 18 1.06 8.14 -1.22
C LEU A 18 0.88 9.10 -2.40
N ARG A 19 -0.25 9.01 -3.12
CA ARG A 19 -0.57 9.93 -4.21
C ARG A 19 -0.62 11.37 -3.71
N HIS A 20 -1.26 11.60 -2.56
CA HIS A 20 -1.29 12.90 -1.90
C HIS A 20 0.13 13.43 -1.64
N PHE A 21 0.97 12.65 -0.97
CA PHE A 21 2.34 13.07 -0.65
C PHE A 21 3.23 13.29 -1.88
N PHE A 22 3.07 12.49 -2.94
CA PHE A 22 3.77 12.73 -4.20
C PHE A 22 3.32 14.03 -4.86
N ASN A 23 2.02 14.34 -4.83
CA ASN A 23 1.48 15.60 -5.34
C ASN A 23 2.02 16.80 -4.55
N GLU A 24 2.02 16.74 -3.23
CA GLU A 24 2.58 17.80 -2.38
C GLU A 24 4.08 18.03 -2.64
N ARG A 25 4.80 16.96 -2.99
CA ARG A 25 6.22 17.03 -3.34
C ARG A 25 6.47 17.54 -4.77
N GLY A 26 5.43 17.77 -5.56
CA GLY A 26 5.54 18.14 -6.97
C GLY A 26 5.99 16.99 -7.90
N LEU A 27 5.78 15.76 -7.48
CA LEU A 27 6.17 14.54 -8.22
C LEU A 27 4.97 13.79 -8.81
N GLY A 28 3.76 14.32 -8.67
CA GLY A 28 2.52 13.64 -9.11
C GLY A 28 2.49 13.29 -10.59
N ASP A 29 3.13 14.10 -11.46
CA ASP A 29 3.20 13.85 -12.89
C ASP A 29 4.29 12.83 -13.28
N GLN A 30 5.18 12.48 -12.35
CA GLN A 30 6.30 11.57 -12.58
C GLN A 30 6.09 10.19 -11.97
N VAL A 31 5.17 10.08 -11.00
CA VAL A 31 4.93 8.85 -10.24
C VAL A 31 3.47 8.45 -10.32
N ASN A 32 3.19 7.30 -10.89
CA ASN A 32 1.86 6.70 -10.86
C ASN A 32 1.73 5.75 -9.67
N VAL A 33 0.78 6.04 -8.78
CA VAL A 33 0.50 5.20 -7.61
C VAL A 33 -0.77 4.41 -7.86
N GLU A 34 -0.67 3.10 -7.71
CA GLU A 34 -1.79 2.15 -7.87
C GLU A 34 -1.84 1.18 -6.68
N SER A 35 -2.95 0.48 -6.54
CA SER A 35 -3.12 -0.57 -5.53
C SER A 35 -3.74 -1.84 -6.11
N SER A 36 -3.42 -2.97 -5.50
CA SER A 36 -4.00 -4.26 -5.86
C SER A 36 -4.03 -5.21 -4.66
N GLY A 37 -4.66 -6.37 -4.82
CA GLY A 37 -4.66 -7.45 -3.86
C GLY A 37 -3.84 -8.65 -4.31
N VAL A 38 -3.54 -9.55 -3.37
CA VAL A 38 -2.96 -10.88 -3.70
C VAL A 38 -4.04 -11.94 -3.85
N SER A 39 -5.29 -11.61 -3.57
CA SER A 39 -6.49 -12.45 -3.61
C SER A 39 -7.58 -11.75 -4.41
N ASP A 40 -8.52 -12.52 -4.95
CA ASP A 40 -9.73 -12.07 -5.63
C ASP A 40 -11.00 -12.20 -4.78
N GLU A 41 -10.85 -12.47 -3.48
CA GLU A 41 -11.98 -12.67 -2.55
C GLU A 41 -12.92 -11.46 -2.46
N GLU A 42 -12.40 -10.25 -2.71
CA GLU A 42 -13.15 -9.00 -2.71
C GLU A 42 -13.32 -8.42 -4.13
N TRP A 43 -13.23 -9.26 -5.14
CA TRP A 43 -13.34 -8.85 -6.54
C TRP A 43 -14.50 -7.89 -6.80
N SER A 44 -14.19 -6.75 -7.43
CA SER A 44 -15.14 -5.72 -7.83
C SER A 44 -15.80 -4.95 -6.67
N HIS A 45 -15.47 -5.21 -5.40
CA HIS A 45 -15.98 -4.42 -4.29
C HIS A 45 -15.33 -3.02 -4.24
N PRO A 46 -16.08 -2.00 -3.78
CA PRO A 46 -15.52 -0.68 -3.54
C PRO A 46 -14.57 -0.69 -2.33
N ILE A 47 -13.92 0.43 -2.08
CA ILE A 47 -13.16 0.63 -0.84
C ILE A 47 -14.09 0.44 0.37
N ASP A 48 -13.62 -0.27 1.39
CA ASP A 48 -14.36 -0.50 2.63
C ASP A 48 -14.87 0.85 3.18
N PRO A 49 -16.17 0.97 3.54
CA PRO A 49 -16.73 2.22 4.06
C PRO A 49 -16.00 2.78 5.28
N ARG A 50 -15.40 1.92 6.11
CA ARG A 50 -14.61 2.33 7.28
C ARG A 50 -13.30 2.97 6.85
N ALA A 51 -12.66 2.47 5.80
CA ALA A 51 -11.47 3.08 5.20
C ALA A 51 -11.82 4.45 4.58
N VAL A 52 -12.93 4.54 3.84
CA VAL A 52 -13.43 5.80 3.28
C VAL A 52 -13.66 6.83 4.38
N ARG A 53 -14.24 6.42 5.50
CA ARG A 53 -14.52 7.30 6.63
C ARG A 53 -13.24 7.91 7.21
N VAL A 54 -12.24 7.10 7.55
CA VAL A 54 -10.99 7.62 8.14
C VAL A 54 -10.20 8.46 7.14
N LEU A 55 -10.21 8.12 5.87
CA LEU A 55 -9.62 8.93 4.80
C LEU A 55 -10.25 10.32 4.73
N ARG A 56 -11.59 10.40 4.78
CA ARG A 56 -12.30 11.69 4.80
C ARG A 56 -12.00 12.49 6.05
N GLU A 57 -12.01 11.87 7.22
CA GLU A 57 -11.70 12.51 8.51
C GLU A 57 -10.26 13.08 8.54
N ARG A 58 -9.33 12.48 7.79
CA ARG A 58 -7.95 12.94 7.67
C ARG A 58 -7.69 13.91 6.51
N GLY A 59 -8.74 14.31 5.78
CA GLY A 59 -8.65 15.31 4.72
C GLY A 59 -8.36 14.75 3.32
N TYR A 60 -8.38 13.44 3.12
CA TYR A 60 -8.14 12.81 1.80
C TYR A 60 -9.42 12.58 0.99
N GLY A 61 -10.55 13.14 1.41
CA GLY A 61 -11.86 12.86 0.81
C GLY A 61 -11.93 13.11 -0.70
N ASP A 62 -11.32 14.21 -1.16
CA ASP A 62 -11.33 14.59 -2.57
C ASP A 62 -10.41 13.70 -3.45
N GLU A 63 -9.50 12.97 -2.83
CA GLU A 63 -8.55 12.10 -3.51
C GLU A 63 -9.04 10.65 -3.60
N ILE A 64 -10.18 10.33 -2.98
CA ILE A 64 -10.77 8.98 -3.04
C ILE A 64 -11.33 8.77 -4.45
N PRO A 65 -10.83 7.78 -5.22
CA PRO A 65 -11.34 7.51 -6.56
C PRO A 65 -12.79 7.00 -6.50
N ARG A 66 -13.62 7.49 -7.42
CA ARG A 66 -15.04 7.08 -7.50
C ARG A 66 -15.22 5.70 -8.14
N ASP A 67 -14.23 5.24 -8.86
CA ASP A 67 -14.23 4.05 -9.70
C ASP A 67 -13.21 2.99 -9.21
N HIS A 68 -12.90 2.99 -7.92
CA HIS A 68 -12.10 1.91 -7.36
C HIS A 68 -12.90 0.61 -7.31
N PHE A 69 -12.34 -0.43 -7.96
CA PHE A 69 -12.85 -1.79 -7.89
C PHE A 69 -11.72 -2.71 -7.46
N ALA A 70 -11.92 -3.38 -6.33
CA ALA A 70 -10.93 -4.31 -5.78
C ALA A 70 -10.61 -5.43 -6.77
N HIS A 71 -9.35 -5.73 -6.93
CA HIS A 71 -8.87 -6.76 -7.84
C HIS A 71 -7.57 -7.39 -7.36
N ARG A 72 -7.34 -8.61 -7.82
CA ARG A 72 -6.05 -9.29 -7.68
C ARG A 72 -5.09 -8.75 -8.71
N ILE A 73 -3.83 -8.57 -8.32
CA ILE A 73 -2.77 -8.10 -9.21
C ILE A 73 -2.70 -8.93 -10.49
N SER A 74 -2.73 -8.26 -11.62
CA SER A 74 -2.65 -8.86 -12.95
C SER A 74 -1.20 -8.96 -13.43
N ARG A 75 -0.97 -9.78 -14.45
CA ARG A 75 0.36 -9.87 -15.08
C ARG A 75 0.79 -8.54 -15.71
N GLU A 76 -0.14 -7.84 -16.34
CA GLU A 76 0.13 -6.52 -16.93
C GLU A 76 0.60 -5.51 -15.88
N GLU A 77 -0.06 -5.50 -14.70
CA GLU A 77 0.36 -4.66 -13.57
C GLU A 77 1.73 -5.05 -13.05
N ILE A 78 2.02 -6.35 -12.95
CA ILE A 78 3.35 -6.84 -12.57
C ILE A 78 4.42 -6.33 -13.54
N ASP A 79 4.16 -6.42 -14.84
CA ASP A 79 5.15 -6.07 -15.86
C ASP A 79 5.47 -4.57 -15.88
N ARG A 80 4.50 -3.70 -15.58
CA ARG A 80 4.68 -2.23 -15.59
C ARG A 80 5.06 -1.62 -14.24
N THR A 81 5.02 -2.37 -13.14
CA THR A 81 5.29 -1.83 -11.81
C THR A 81 6.79 -1.84 -11.50
N ASP A 82 7.30 -0.69 -11.05
CA ASP A 82 8.71 -0.51 -10.67
C ASP A 82 8.97 -0.76 -9.18
N LEU A 83 7.97 -0.55 -8.33
CA LEU A 83 8.08 -0.71 -6.88
C LEU A 83 6.80 -1.33 -6.31
N PHE A 84 6.96 -2.47 -5.62
CA PHE A 84 5.88 -3.15 -4.91
C PHE A 84 6.00 -2.90 -3.41
N LEU A 85 4.92 -2.46 -2.80
CA LEU A 85 4.82 -2.11 -1.39
C LEU A 85 3.79 -3.00 -0.67
N PRO A 86 4.12 -4.26 -0.40
CA PRO A 86 3.25 -5.14 0.39
C PRO A 86 3.10 -4.64 1.82
N MET A 87 1.89 -4.72 2.35
CA MET A 87 1.54 -4.23 3.68
C MET A 87 1.99 -5.17 4.79
N THR A 88 2.15 -6.46 4.50
CA THR A 88 2.58 -7.48 5.46
C THR A 88 3.55 -8.47 4.83
N ALA A 89 4.26 -9.23 5.68
CA ALA A 89 5.12 -10.32 5.23
C ALA A 89 4.34 -11.39 4.45
N SER A 90 3.08 -11.63 4.80
CA SER A 90 2.20 -12.55 4.06
C SER A 90 1.97 -12.07 2.63
N HIS A 91 1.67 -10.78 2.45
CA HIS A 91 1.51 -10.18 1.12
C HIS A 91 2.82 -10.22 0.33
N MET A 92 3.94 -9.94 0.98
CA MET A 92 5.26 -10.03 0.36
C MET A 92 5.54 -11.44 -0.17
N ARG A 93 5.32 -12.46 0.65
CA ARG A 93 5.51 -13.87 0.23
C ARG A 93 4.59 -14.25 -0.93
N ALA A 94 3.34 -13.80 -0.92
CA ALA A 94 2.40 -14.04 -2.01
C ALA A 94 2.88 -13.38 -3.32
N LEU A 95 3.30 -12.12 -3.27
CA LEU A 95 3.88 -11.41 -4.41
C LEU A 95 5.11 -12.13 -4.96
N LEU A 96 6.07 -12.50 -4.10
CA LEU A 96 7.30 -13.16 -4.53
C LEU A 96 7.06 -14.48 -5.27
N ARG A 97 5.94 -15.16 -5.00
CA ARG A 97 5.54 -16.36 -5.76
C ARG A 97 4.95 -16.02 -7.14
N MET A 98 4.39 -14.83 -7.30
CA MET A 98 3.77 -14.38 -8.56
C MET A 98 4.78 -13.70 -9.50
N LEU A 99 5.81 -13.05 -8.93
CA LEU A 99 6.75 -12.23 -9.67
C LEU A 99 7.81 -13.09 -10.36
N PRO A 100 8.19 -12.73 -11.61
CA PRO A 100 9.39 -13.28 -12.24
C PRO A 100 10.63 -12.87 -11.43
N SER A 101 11.71 -13.66 -11.53
CA SER A 101 12.93 -13.46 -10.72
C SER A 101 13.53 -12.05 -10.85
N GLY A 102 13.45 -11.43 -12.04
CA GLY A 102 13.96 -10.08 -12.30
C GLY A 102 13.21 -8.95 -11.58
N LYS A 103 11.98 -9.20 -11.12
CA LYS A 103 11.15 -8.21 -10.43
C LYS A 103 11.21 -8.30 -8.90
N ARG A 104 11.83 -9.32 -8.34
CA ARG A 104 11.85 -9.56 -6.89
C ARG A 104 12.59 -8.50 -6.09
N ALA A 105 13.60 -7.88 -6.68
CA ALA A 105 14.37 -6.82 -6.05
C ALA A 105 13.57 -5.52 -5.87
N GLU A 106 12.44 -5.37 -6.55
CA GLU A 106 11.54 -4.21 -6.49
C GLU A 106 10.48 -4.33 -5.37
N VAL A 107 10.54 -5.39 -4.56
CA VAL A 107 9.58 -5.64 -3.47
C VAL A 107 10.17 -5.17 -2.14
N HIS A 108 9.54 -4.17 -1.54
CA HIS A 108 9.90 -3.64 -0.23
C HIS A 108 8.66 -3.56 0.65
N MET A 109 8.72 -4.08 1.87
CA MET A 109 7.63 -3.92 2.84
C MET A 109 7.31 -2.44 3.02
N TYR A 110 6.02 -2.06 3.02
CA TYR A 110 5.60 -0.67 3.15
C TYR A 110 6.27 0.01 4.37
N ARG A 111 6.24 -0.65 5.53
CA ARG A 111 6.82 -0.10 6.76
C ARG A 111 8.34 -0.24 6.88
N SER A 112 9.03 -0.87 5.92
CA SER A 112 10.49 -0.96 5.94
C SER A 112 11.20 0.39 5.70
N PHE A 113 10.47 1.39 5.22
CA PHE A 113 10.99 2.75 5.01
C PHE A 113 11.00 3.60 6.28
N ASP A 114 10.33 3.18 7.35
CA ASP A 114 10.33 3.88 8.63
C ASP A 114 11.68 3.69 9.35
N PRO A 115 12.44 4.78 9.56
CA PRO A 115 13.75 4.68 10.22
C PRO A 115 13.64 4.33 11.72
N ASN A 116 12.46 4.47 12.32
CA ASN A 116 12.24 4.20 13.75
C ASN A 116 11.88 2.73 14.00
N LEU A 117 11.59 1.95 12.96
CA LEU A 117 11.31 0.54 13.09
C LEU A 117 12.57 -0.32 12.98
N PRO A 118 12.58 -1.50 13.65
CA PRO A 118 13.69 -2.42 13.49
C PRO A 118 13.80 -2.90 12.04
N LYS A 119 15.03 -3.13 11.59
CA LYS A 119 15.27 -3.83 10.31
C LYS A 119 15.13 -5.33 10.57
N PRO A 120 14.05 -5.97 10.09
CA PRO A 120 13.85 -7.39 10.36
C PRO A 120 14.91 -8.23 9.66
N LYS A 121 15.29 -9.32 10.31
CA LYS A 121 16.12 -10.35 9.66
C LYS A 121 15.29 -11.04 8.57
N PRO A 122 15.93 -11.58 7.53
CA PRO A 122 15.24 -12.41 6.53
C PRO A 122 14.39 -13.50 7.20
N GLY A 123 13.11 -13.60 6.80
CA GLY A 123 12.13 -14.50 7.40
C GLY A 123 11.39 -13.98 8.62
N ARG A 124 11.72 -12.78 9.11
CA ARG A 124 11.07 -12.11 10.24
C ARG A 124 10.48 -10.75 9.87
N GLU A 125 10.15 -10.57 8.61
CA GLU A 125 9.53 -9.35 8.08
C GLU A 125 8.15 -9.07 8.71
N ASP A 126 7.53 -10.08 9.31
CA ASP A 126 6.30 -9.98 10.10
C ASP A 126 6.39 -8.95 11.24
N GLN A 127 7.60 -8.66 11.74
CA GLN A 127 7.83 -7.67 12.81
C GLN A 127 7.45 -6.24 12.41
N ILE A 128 7.35 -5.96 11.12
CA ILE A 128 6.95 -4.66 10.59
C ILE A 128 5.66 -4.73 9.77
N ASP A 129 4.82 -5.71 10.02
CA ASP A 129 3.50 -5.80 9.41
C ASP A 129 2.67 -4.55 9.72
N LEU A 130 1.97 -4.04 8.70
CA LEU A 130 0.94 -3.04 8.90
C LEU A 130 -0.31 -3.74 9.43
N VAL A 131 -0.84 -3.24 10.56
CA VAL A 131 -2.00 -3.83 11.23
C VAL A 131 -3.17 -4.05 10.26
N ASP A 132 -3.86 -5.18 10.41
CA ASP A 132 -5.08 -5.46 9.63
C ASP A 132 -6.32 -4.92 10.38
N PRO A 133 -6.96 -3.85 9.87
CA PRO A 133 -8.11 -3.27 10.55
C PRO A 133 -9.43 -3.99 10.28
N TRP A 134 -9.47 -4.96 9.35
CA TRP A 134 -10.70 -5.52 8.82
C TRP A 134 -11.59 -6.19 9.89
N TYR A 135 -10.98 -6.86 10.87
CA TYR A 135 -11.69 -7.50 11.99
C TYR A 135 -12.05 -6.54 13.12
N GLY A 136 -11.64 -5.28 13.03
CA GLY A 136 -11.86 -4.27 14.06
C GLY A 136 -12.91 -3.23 13.69
N GLY A 137 -12.92 -2.15 14.46
CA GLY A 137 -13.79 -1.01 14.27
C GLY A 137 -13.01 0.25 13.87
N LYS A 138 -13.57 1.41 14.24
CA LYS A 138 -12.99 2.72 13.91
C LYS A 138 -11.54 2.86 14.42
N HIS A 139 -11.27 2.42 15.64
CA HIS A 139 -9.94 2.53 16.25
C HIS A 139 -8.88 1.78 15.45
N GLU A 140 -9.17 0.58 15.00
CA GLU A 140 -8.23 -0.24 14.20
C GLU A 140 -7.94 0.40 12.85
N PHE A 141 -8.94 1.04 12.22
CA PHE A 141 -8.74 1.83 11.00
C PHE A 141 -7.93 3.10 11.25
N GLU A 142 -8.10 3.76 12.40
CA GLU A 142 -7.26 4.90 12.80
C GLU A 142 -5.81 4.49 13.02
N VAL A 143 -5.55 3.35 13.66
CA VAL A 143 -4.19 2.81 13.82
C VAL A 143 -3.57 2.48 12.47
N ALA A 144 -4.33 1.86 11.57
CA ALA A 144 -3.84 1.52 10.23
C ALA A 144 -3.47 2.78 9.42
N ILE A 145 -4.34 3.80 9.42
CA ILE A 145 -4.05 5.05 8.69
C ILE A 145 -2.88 5.81 9.30
N ASP A 146 -2.73 5.82 10.63
CA ASP A 146 -1.58 6.40 11.32
C ASP A 146 -0.27 5.76 10.84
N GLN A 147 -0.22 4.43 10.76
CA GLN A 147 0.95 3.69 10.28
C GLN A 147 1.25 3.97 8.81
N ILE A 148 0.24 4.18 7.98
CA ILE A 148 0.41 4.51 6.57
C ILE A 148 0.95 5.94 6.40
N GLU A 149 0.34 6.92 7.10
CA GLU A 149 0.75 8.32 7.05
C GLU A 149 2.18 8.53 7.57
N GLU A 150 2.53 7.85 8.65
CA GLU A 150 3.87 7.95 9.26
C GLU A 150 4.99 7.57 8.29
N VAL A 151 4.75 6.58 7.45
CA VAL A 151 5.77 6.02 6.54
C VAL A 151 5.77 6.70 5.17
N ALA A 152 4.64 7.21 4.72
CA ALA A 152 4.48 7.77 3.36
C ALA A 152 5.56 8.79 2.97
N PRO A 153 5.95 9.77 3.82
CA PRO A 153 7.01 10.72 3.46
C PRO A 153 8.36 10.06 3.17
N TYR A 154 8.71 9.01 3.90
CA TYR A 154 9.98 8.29 3.69
C TYR A 154 9.99 7.51 2.38
N ILE A 155 8.84 6.94 1.99
CA ILE A 155 8.69 6.29 0.68
C ILE A 155 8.85 7.33 -0.44
N VAL A 156 8.20 8.48 -0.31
CA VAL A 156 8.29 9.58 -1.28
C VAL A 156 9.74 10.07 -1.41
N ASP A 157 10.44 10.27 -0.30
CA ASP A 157 11.84 10.69 -0.31
C ASP A 157 12.76 9.63 -0.95
N TRP A 158 12.48 8.36 -0.71
CA TRP A 158 13.24 7.28 -1.33
C TRP A 158 13.02 7.22 -2.84
N VAL A 159 11.76 7.27 -3.30
CA VAL A 159 11.41 7.27 -4.73
C VAL A 159 11.99 8.49 -5.44
N ALA A 160 11.89 9.68 -4.83
CA ALA A 160 12.45 10.93 -5.40
C ALA A 160 13.96 10.84 -5.71
N LYS A 161 14.70 10.01 -5.00
CA LYS A 161 16.12 9.78 -5.26
C LYS A 161 16.40 8.79 -6.40
N GLN A 162 15.37 8.09 -6.87
CA GLN A 162 15.49 7.15 -8.01
C GLN A 162 15.10 7.81 -9.35
N LEU A 163 14.42 8.96 -9.30
CA LEU A 163 14.00 9.75 -10.48
C LEU A 163 15.14 10.63 -11.00
#